data_f11e01b71d2a76fc8bac6d56d1a16f73
#
_entry.id   f11e01b71d2a76fc8bac6d56d1a16f73
#
_cell.length_a   1.000
_cell.length_b   1.000
_cell.length_c   1.000
_cell.angle_alpha   90.00
_cell.angle_beta   90.00
_cell.angle_gamma   90.00
#
_symmetry.space_group_name_H-M   'P 1'
#
loop_
_entity.id
_entity.type
_entity.pdbx_description
1 polymer ?
#
loop_
_entity_poly.entity_id
_entity_poly.type
_entity_poly.pdbx_seq_one_letter_code
_entity_poly.pdbx_strand_id
1 'polypeptide(L)'
;MNLQVLVRQCNDVNILDLTGKATIDASEGELLRKRLRALTDNGNRKLLVNLANLIQMDSTGISAIVESYVCLQRQDGQLKLLGPRGRVLEVLILFRLLDIIPSFKDETQALASFRPRSYAATF
;
A
#
# COMPACT_ATOMS: atom_id res chain seq x y z
N MET A 1 2.74 14.47 -14.76
CA MET A 1 1.49 13.85 -14.23
C MET A 1 1.61 13.70 -12.74
N ASN A 2 0.67 14.27 -12.02
CA ASN A 2 0.71 14.28 -10.56
C ASN A 2 0.13 13.00 -9.97
N LEU A 3 0.56 12.69 -8.76
CA LEU A 3 0.00 11.58 -8.01
C LEU A 3 -1.42 11.92 -7.57
N GLN A 4 -2.33 11.00 -7.80
CA GLN A 4 -3.66 11.07 -7.25
C GLN A 4 -3.87 9.87 -6.34
N VAL A 5 -4.45 10.12 -5.18
CA VAL A 5 -4.74 9.07 -4.20
C VAL A 5 -6.23 9.09 -3.93
N LEU A 6 -6.89 7.99 -4.26
CA LEU A 6 -8.30 7.81 -3.98
C LEU A 6 -8.46 6.69 -2.98
N VAL A 7 -9.15 6.94 -1.88
CA VAL A 7 -9.33 5.94 -0.84
C VAL A 7 -10.74 5.37 -0.94
N ARG A 8 -10.82 4.04 -1.04
CA ARG A 8 -12.08 3.28 -1.00
C ARG A 8 -12.06 2.39 0.22
N GLN A 9 -13.21 2.01 0.69
CA GLN A 9 -13.31 1.07 1.78
C GLN A 9 -14.16 -0.12 1.37
N CYS A 10 -13.64 -1.32 1.63
CA CYS A 10 -14.36 -2.57 1.41
C CYS A 10 -14.25 -3.39 2.69
N ASN A 11 -15.37 -3.55 3.37
CA ASN A 11 -15.42 -4.12 4.71
C ASN A 11 -14.50 -3.30 5.63
N ASP A 12 -13.52 -3.93 6.27
CA ASP A 12 -12.58 -3.22 7.14
C ASP A 12 -11.23 -2.95 6.46
N VAL A 13 -11.16 -3.11 5.14
CA VAL A 13 -9.95 -2.83 4.36
C VAL A 13 -10.08 -1.49 3.67
N ASN A 14 -9.08 -0.62 3.84
CA ASN A 14 -8.98 0.60 3.07
C ASN A 14 -8.12 0.35 1.85
N ILE A 15 -8.63 0.72 0.68
CA ILE A 15 -7.94 0.53 -0.59
C ILE A 15 -7.49 1.90 -1.07
N LEU A 16 -6.20 2.05 -1.32
CA LEU A 16 -5.64 3.26 -1.88
C LEU A 16 -5.38 3.04 -3.37
N ASP A 17 -6.20 3.67 -4.20
CA ASP A 17 -5.99 3.64 -5.65
C ASP A 17 -5.05 4.77 -6.02
N LEU A 18 -3.86 4.43 -6.48
CA LEU A 18 -2.84 5.39 -6.87
C LEU A 18 -2.79 5.54 -8.37
N THR A 19 -2.73 6.78 -8.85
CA THR A 19 -2.62 7.10 -10.27
C THR A 19 -1.52 8.13 -10.45
N GLY A 20 -0.73 8.01 -11.51
CA GLY A 20 0.32 8.97 -11.83
C GLY A 20 1.68 8.50 -11.38
N LYS A 21 2.43 9.37 -10.70
CA LYS A 21 3.81 9.09 -10.29
C LYS A 21 4.02 9.41 -8.83
N ALA A 22 4.72 8.54 -8.13
CA ALA A 22 5.12 8.76 -6.73
C ALA A 22 6.63 8.95 -6.68
N THR A 23 7.10 10.14 -7.07
CA THR A 23 8.51 10.46 -7.22
C THR A 23 8.89 11.73 -6.46
N ILE A 24 10.19 11.90 -6.24
CA ILE A 24 10.71 13.06 -5.52
C ILE A 24 10.56 14.35 -6.35
N ASP A 25 10.61 14.26 -7.67
CA ASP A 25 10.62 15.44 -8.54
C ASP A 25 9.41 16.33 -8.34
N ALA A 26 8.26 15.73 -8.02
CA ALA A 26 7.03 16.48 -7.82
C ALA A 26 6.58 16.45 -6.36
N SER A 27 7.45 16.05 -5.44
CA SER A 27 7.13 15.90 -4.01
C SER A 27 6.00 14.93 -3.73
N GLU A 28 5.76 14.02 -4.65
CA GLU A 28 4.60 13.14 -4.58
C GLU A 28 4.82 11.91 -3.71
N GLY A 29 6.08 11.53 -3.52
CA GLY A 29 6.40 10.53 -2.52
C GLY A 29 6.04 11.00 -1.12
N GLU A 30 6.22 12.30 -0.85
CA GLU A 30 5.83 12.87 0.43
C GLU A 30 4.32 12.94 0.60
N LEU A 31 3.60 13.24 -0.48
CA LEU A 31 2.14 13.20 -0.46
C LEU A 31 1.64 11.80 -0.12
N LEU A 32 2.23 10.79 -0.74
CA LEU A 32 1.87 9.41 -0.45
C LEU A 32 2.13 9.07 1.02
N ARG A 33 3.28 9.50 1.56
CA ARG A 33 3.60 9.26 2.96
C ARG A 33 2.56 9.89 3.89
N LYS A 34 2.17 11.12 3.62
CA LYS A 34 1.18 11.81 4.44
C LYS A 34 -0.18 11.11 4.42
N ARG A 35 -0.60 10.65 3.25
CA ARG A 35 -1.88 9.96 3.12
C ARG A 35 -1.87 8.63 3.86
N LEU A 36 -0.79 7.86 3.70
CA LEU A 36 -0.67 6.57 4.39
C LEU A 36 -0.60 6.78 5.90
N ARG A 37 0.16 7.78 6.34
CA ARG A 37 0.29 8.06 7.77
C ARG A 37 -1.04 8.48 8.39
N ALA A 38 -1.82 9.29 7.67
CA ALA A 38 -3.13 9.71 8.14
C ALA A 38 -4.06 8.52 8.35
N LEU A 39 -4.01 7.53 7.46
CA LEU A 39 -4.85 6.34 7.60
C LEU A 39 -4.42 5.49 8.80
N THR A 40 -3.13 5.30 8.99
CA THR A 40 -2.65 4.50 10.14
C THR A 40 -2.90 5.22 11.45
N ASP A 41 -2.73 6.56 11.49
CA ASP A 41 -2.99 7.35 12.69
C ASP A 41 -4.47 7.35 13.07
N ASN A 42 -5.36 7.20 12.10
CA ASN A 42 -6.80 7.13 12.36
C ASN A 42 -7.27 5.73 12.74
N GLY A 43 -6.35 4.81 12.96
CA GLY A 43 -6.70 3.48 13.47
C GLY A 43 -6.98 2.44 12.39
N ASN A 44 -6.76 2.76 11.13
CA ASN A 44 -6.92 1.78 10.06
C ASN A 44 -5.79 0.76 10.14
N ARG A 45 -6.13 -0.52 10.11
CA ARG A 45 -5.17 -1.60 10.30
C ARG A 45 -5.00 -2.49 9.08
N LYS A 46 -5.86 -2.35 8.07
CA LYS A 46 -5.79 -3.15 6.85
C LYS A 46 -5.78 -2.21 5.66
N LEU A 47 -4.64 -2.16 4.98
CA LEU A 47 -4.45 -1.31 3.82
C LEU A 47 -4.07 -2.15 2.61
N LEU A 48 -4.76 -1.91 1.50
CA LEU A 48 -4.43 -2.49 0.20
C LEU A 48 -4.03 -1.34 -0.72
N VAL A 49 -2.77 -1.31 -1.12
CA VAL A 49 -2.27 -0.25 -1.99
C VAL A 49 -2.35 -0.72 -3.43
N ASN A 50 -3.25 -0.12 -4.20
CA ASN A 50 -3.48 -0.48 -5.58
C ASN A 50 -2.52 0.29 -6.48
N LEU A 51 -1.57 -0.41 -7.07
CA LEU A 51 -0.51 0.14 -7.90
C LEU A 51 -0.75 -0.06 -9.40
N ALA A 52 -1.92 -0.62 -9.78
CA ALA A 52 -2.18 -0.99 -11.16
C ALA A 52 -2.12 0.20 -12.12
N ASN A 53 -2.47 1.38 -11.67
CA ASN A 53 -2.48 2.59 -12.49
C ASN A 53 -1.37 3.57 -12.13
N LEU A 54 -0.44 3.17 -11.28
CA LEU A 54 0.73 3.98 -10.98
C LEU A 54 1.77 3.76 -12.08
N ILE A 55 2.27 4.86 -12.64
CA ILE A 55 3.19 4.81 -13.79
C ILE A 55 4.63 4.67 -13.35
N GLN A 56 5.00 5.34 -12.26
CA GLN A 56 6.39 5.40 -11.82
C GLN A 56 6.46 5.63 -10.32
N MET A 57 7.48 5.05 -9.70
CA MET A 57 7.74 5.22 -8.28
C MET A 57 9.25 5.18 -8.08
N ASP A 58 9.77 6.07 -7.25
CA ASP A 58 11.19 6.06 -6.87
C ASP A 58 11.34 5.72 -5.39
N SER A 59 12.53 5.92 -4.86
CA SER A 59 12.83 5.57 -3.47
C SER A 59 11.96 6.32 -2.46
N THR A 60 11.43 7.50 -2.80
CA THR A 60 10.57 8.23 -1.87
C THR A 60 9.22 7.55 -1.73
N GLY A 61 8.66 7.06 -2.84
CA GLY A 61 7.43 6.28 -2.80
C GLY A 61 7.63 4.94 -2.11
N ILE A 62 8.74 4.26 -2.40
CA ILE A 62 9.11 3.01 -1.75
C ILE A 62 9.20 3.21 -0.24
N SER A 63 9.89 4.27 0.20
CA SER A 63 10.05 4.56 1.62
C SER A 63 8.71 4.77 2.32
N ALA A 64 7.79 5.46 1.66
CA ALA A 64 6.46 5.70 2.22
C ALA A 64 5.71 4.38 2.46
N ILE A 65 5.77 3.48 1.50
CA ILE A 65 5.11 2.17 1.62
C ILE A 65 5.77 1.33 2.72
N VAL A 66 7.09 1.27 2.74
CA VAL A 66 7.81 0.48 3.74
C VAL A 66 7.54 1.00 5.14
N GLU A 67 7.55 2.32 5.32
CA GLU A 67 7.27 2.94 6.62
C GLU A 67 5.87 2.53 7.12
N SER A 68 4.89 2.56 6.25
CA SER A 68 3.53 2.18 6.61
C SER A 68 3.40 0.69 6.90
N TYR A 69 4.11 -0.13 6.11
CA TYR A 69 4.12 -1.56 6.34
C TYR A 69 4.68 -1.89 7.73
N VAL A 70 5.80 -1.31 8.08
CA VAL A 70 6.43 -1.52 9.39
C VAL A 70 5.52 -1.03 10.51
N CYS A 71 4.94 0.16 10.33
CA CYS A 71 4.03 0.72 11.32
C CYS A 71 2.84 -0.21 11.60
N LEU A 72 2.23 -0.74 10.54
CA LEU A 72 1.10 -1.64 10.67
C LEU A 72 1.51 -2.98 11.29
N GLN A 73 2.68 -3.51 10.94
CA GLN A 73 3.15 -4.75 11.55
C GLN A 73 3.27 -4.63 13.06
N ARG A 74 3.74 -3.48 13.55
CA ARG A 74 3.87 -3.24 14.98
C ARG A 74 2.52 -3.15 15.69
N GLN A 75 1.47 -2.88 14.95
CA GLN A 75 0.13 -2.71 15.50
C GLN A 75 -0.78 -3.89 15.15
N ASP A 76 -0.19 -5.00 14.74
CA ASP A 76 -0.90 -6.20 14.34
C ASP A 76 -1.81 -5.96 13.14
N GLY A 77 -1.42 -5.02 12.28
CA GLY A 77 -2.13 -4.73 11.05
C GLY A 77 -1.50 -5.39 9.85
N GLN A 78 -2.01 -5.09 8.67
CA GLN A 78 -1.55 -5.67 7.42
C GLN A 78 -1.55 -4.63 6.31
N LEU A 79 -0.49 -4.61 5.51
CA LEU A 79 -0.44 -3.83 4.28
C LEU A 79 -0.08 -4.79 3.15
N LYS A 80 -0.84 -4.73 2.07
CA LYS A 80 -0.64 -5.57 0.89
C LYS A 80 -0.68 -4.72 -0.36
N LEU A 81 -0.13 -5.24 -1.45
CA LEU A 81 -0.05 -4.55 -2.73
C LEU A 81 -0.94 -5.21 -3.76
N LEU A 82 -1.50 -4.41 -4.66
CA LEU A 82 -2.35 -4.89 -5.74
C LEU A 82 -1.82 -4.39 -7.07
N GLY A 83 -1.60 -5.32 -7.99
CA GLY A 83 -1.40 -5.04 -9.39
C GLY A 83 -0.17 -4.25 -9.82
N PRO A 84 0.98 -4.31 -9.10
CA PRO A 84 2.15 -3.62 -9.58
C PRO A 84 2.57 -4.15 -10.95
N ARG A 85 2.94 -3.24 -11.85
CA ARG A 85 3.39 -3.65 -13.19
C ARG A 85 4.33 -2.59 -13.75
N GLY A 86 4.96 -2.92 -14.90
CA GLY A 86 5.87 -2.00 -15.57
C GLY A 86 7.01 -1.55 -14.68
N ARG A 87 7.32 -0.26 -14.72
CA ARG A 87 8.42 0.31 -13.96
C ARG A 87 8.23 0.20 -12.46
N VAL A 88 6.99 0.26 -12.00
CA VAL A 88 6.69 0.12 -10.57
C VAL A 88 7.06 -1.28 -10.11
N LEU A 89 6.68 -2.30 -10.88
CA LEU A 89 7.04 -3.67 -10.56
C LEU A 89 8.56 -3.87 -10.55
N GLU A 90 9.25 -3.30 -11.55
CA GLU A 90 10.71 -3.39 -11.62
C GLU A 90 11.37 -2.83 -10.37
N VAL A 91 10.91 -1.67 -9.90
CA VAL A 91 11.47 -1.04 -8.72
C VAL A 91 11.21 -1.89 -7.47
N LEU A 92 10.00 -2.44 -7.34
CA LEU A 92 9.68 -3.31 -6.21
C LEU A 92 10.56 -4.56 -6.19
N ILE A 93 10.81 -5.14 -7.34
CA ILE A 93 11.69 -6.30 -7.47
C ILE A 93 13.12 -5.93 -7.11
N LEU A 94 13.60 -4.80 -7.62
CA LEU A 94 14.96 -4.33 -7.36
C LEU A 94 15.21 -4.15 -5.87
N PHE A 95 14.26 -3.61 -5.13
CA PHE A 95 14.38 -3.41 -3.69
C PHE A 95 13.94 -4.63 -2.89
N ARG A 96 13.58 -5.71 -3.55
CA ARG A 96 13.17 -6.98 -2.94
C ARG A 96 11.97 -6.86 -2.01
N LEU A 97 11.11 -5.88 -2.30
CA LEU A 97 9.94 -5.65 -1.46
C LEU A 97 8.88 -6.72 -1.60
N LEU A 98 8.81 -7.38 -2.75
CA LEU A 98 7.83 -8.45 -2.95
C LEU A 98 8.18 -9.71 -2.13
N ASP A 99 9.40 -9.80 -1.63
CA ASP A 99 9.78 -10.86 -0.70
C ASP A 99 9.21 -10.63 0.70
N ILE A 100 8.80 -9.40 1.00
CA ILE A 100 8.37 -8.98 2.33
C ILE A 100 6.90 -8.65 2.35
N ILE A 101 6.43 -7.86 1.38
CA ILE A 101 5.05 -7.35 1.33
C ILE A 101 4.25 -8.20 0.34
N PRO A 102 3.17 -8.84 0.80
CA PRO A 102 2.35 -9.66 -0.10
C PRO A 102 1.77 -8.83 -1.24
N SER A 103 1.81 -9.38 -2.44
CA SER A 103 1.33 -8.72 -3.64
C SER A 103 0.37 -9.64 -4.40
N PHE A 104 -0.70 -9.07 -4.94
CA PHE A 104 -1.74 -9.79 -5.64
C PHE A 104 -2.03 -9.16 -6.99
N LYS A 105 -2.45 -9.96 -7.95
CA LYS A 105 -2.85 -9.47 -9.27
C LYS A 105 -4.34 -9.17 -9.33
N ASP A 106 -5.12 -9.77 -8.46
CA ASP A 106 -6.58 -9.68 -8.45
C ASP A 106 -7.08 -9.08 -7.15
N GLU A 107 -7.94 -8.09 -7.24
CA GLU A 107 -8.46 -7.40 -6.07
C GLU A 107 -9.27 -8.32 -5.16
N THR A 108 -10.08 -9.18 -5.74
CA THR A 108 -10.89 -10.12 -4.95
C THR A 108 -10.01 -11.03 -4.11
N GLN A 109 -8.95 -11.57 -4.72
CA GLN A 109 -8.01 -12.41 -3.99
C GLN A 109 -7.24 -11.62 -2.93
N ALA A 110 -6.86 -10.39 -3.25
CA ALA A 110 -6.16 -9.54 -2.29
C ALA A 110 -7.03 -9.29 -1.07
N LEU A 111 -8.29 -8.93 -1.28
CA LEU A 111 -9.21 -8.67 -0.18
C LEU A 111 -9.46 -9.91 0.66
N ALA A 112 -9.60 -11.06 0.02
CA ALA A 112 -9.82 -12.32 0.73
C ALA A 112 -8.63 -12.74 1.58
N SER A 113 -7.43 -12.24 1.26
CA SER A 113 -6.22 -12.62 1.98
C SER A 113 -6.07 -11.92 3.33
N PHE A 114 -6.81 -10.84 3.57
CA PHE A 114 -6.73 -10.14 4.85
C PHE A 114 -7.37 -10.95 5.95
N ARG A 115 -6.69 -11.02 7.10
CA ARG A 115 -7.19 -11.80 8.21
C ARG A 115 -8.42 -11.14 8.82
N PRO A 116 -9.41 -11.94 9.25
CA PRO A 116 -10.52 -11.39 10.00
C PRO A 116 -10.01 -10.72 11.26
N ARG A 117 -10.69 -9.64 11.66
CA ARG A 117 -10.34 -8.90 12.85
C ARG A 117 -10.70 -9.69 14.10
N SER A 118 -9.75 -9.80 15.01
CA SER A 118 -9.94 -10.27 16.38
C SER A 118 -10.37 -11.73 16.58
N TYR A 119 -10.43 -12.54 15.54
CA TYR A 119 -10.82 -13.92 15.71
C TYR A 119 -9.85 -14.71 16.57
N ALA A 120 -8.56 -14.42 16.40
CA ALA A 120 -7.56 -15.16 17.17
C ALA A 120 -7.77 -15.00 18.67
N ALA A 121 -8.35 -13.89 19.08
CA ALA A 121 -8.55 -13.60 20.49
C ALA A 121 -9.72 -14.37 21.10
N THR A 122 -10.58 -14.96 20.27
CA THR A 122 -11.75 -15.68 20.76
C THR A 122 -11.49 -17.15 21.03
N PHE A 123 -10.35 -17.60 20.65
CA PHE A 123 -9.98 -19.00 20.85
C PHE A 123 -8.83 -19.10 21.84
#